data_75cd190a8f7d150aebd65389d9b0c8d8
#
_entry.id   75cd190a8f7d150aebd65389d9b0c8d8
#
_cell.length_a   1.000
_cell.length_b   1.000
_cell.length_c   1.000
_cell.angle_alpha   90.00
_cell.angle_beta   90.00
_cell.angle_gamma   90.00
#
_symmetry.space_group_name_H-M   'P 1'
#
loop_
_entity.id
_entity.type
_entity.pdbx_description
1 polymer ?
#
loop_
_entity_poly.entity_id
_entity_poly.type
_entity_poly.pdbx_seq_one_letter_code
_entity_poly.pdbx_strand_id
1 'polypeptide(L)'
;MPTTMQLISAQTLTSATTGVTFSSIPQTFTDLKIVCSVRNVNTNSYYLYIYLNGSGGTYSYKFLRGTGSGVTSGSDSGVSYGQSLGNYGDTTANTFGAAEFYIPNYSGSNQKFFSVDSVTENNASVGYQFAYSELWSLSSAVTSLTITSDGGNLVAGSSFYLYGIDSSISTQNTSGPYAFGGDTIKTDGT
;
A
#
# COMPACT_ATOMS: atom_id res chain seq x y z
N MET A 1 -17.46 3.06 18.36
CA MET A 1 -16.69 1.82 18.07
C MET A 1 -15.31 2.25 17.62
N PRO A 2 -14.24 1.72 18.17
CA PRO A 2 -12.92 1.98 17.59
C PRO A 2 -12.91 1.39 16.18
N THR A 3 -12.50 2.19 15.22
CA THR A 3 -12.37 1.77 13.83
C THR A 3 -11.02 1.07 13.67
N THR A 4 -11.03 -0.17 13.19
CA THR A 4 -9.79 -0.95 12.97
C THR A 4 -8.87 -0.28 11.97
N MET A 5 -9.41 0.53 11.06
CA MET A 5 -8.66 1.29 10.05
C MET A 5 -9.08 2.75 10.10
N GLN A 6 -8.12 3.67 10.29
CA GLN A 6 -8.34 5.11 10.42
C GLN A 6 -7.56 5.86 9.34
N LEU A 7 -8.21 6.83 8.70
CA LEU A 7 -7.55 7.72 7.76
C LEU A 7 -6.59 8.66 8.51
N ILE A 8 -5.29 8.56 8.20
CA ILE A 8 -4.26 9.46 8.72
C ILE A 8 -4.18 10.71 7.85
N SER A 9 -4.12 10.53 6.54
CA SER A 9 -4.00 11.64 5.58
C SER A 9 -4.53 11.24 4.21
N ALA A 10 -5.01 12.22 3.47
CA ALA A 10 -5.43 12.07 2.08
C ALA A 10 -4.89 13.24 1.25
N GLN A 11 -4.44 12.93 0.04
CA GLN A 11 -4.00 13.93 -0.94
C GLN A 11 -4.61 13.60 -2.30
N THR A 12 -5.23 14.60 -2.91
CA THR A 12 -5.66 14.54 -4.32
C THR A 12 -4.93 15.65 -5.07
N LEU A 13 -4.27 15.29 -6.15
CA LEU A 13 -3.49 16.23 -6.93
C LEU A 13 -4.42 17.20 -7.70
N THR A 14 -4.18 18.49 -7.54
CA THR A 14 -4.86 19.54 -8.29
C THR A 14 -4.07 20.00 -9.53
N SER A 15 -2.80 19.63 -9.59
CA SER A 15 -1.90 19.86 -10.72
C SER A 15 -0.92 18.69 -10.84
N ALA A 16 -0.28 18.57 -12.00
CA ALA A 16 0.70 17.52 -12.24
C ALA A 16 1.94 17.70 -11.35
N THR A 17 2.37 16.60 -10.69
CA THR A 17 3.58 16.57 -9.84
C THR A 17 4.24 15.21 -9.90
N THR A 18 5.52 15.14 -9.54
CA THR A 18 6.29 13.89 -9.54
C THR A 18 5.83 12.88 -8.48
N GLY A 19 5.16 13.33 -7.41
CA GLY A 19 4.71 12.45 -6.34
C GLY A 19 4.18 13.20 -5.13
N VAL A 20 3.94 12.45 -4.06
CA VAL A 20 3.43 12.94 -2.77
C VAL A 20 4.29 12.45 -1.63
N THR A 21 4.34 13.22 -0.54
CA THR A 21 5.00 12.83 0.71
C THR A 21 4.02 12.94 1.87
N PHE A 22 3.97 11.89 2.67
CA PHE A 22 3.34 11.86 3.98
C PHE A 22 4.43 11.94 5.03
N SER A 23 4.40 12.94 5.87
CA SER A 23 5.35 13.16 6.96
C SER A 23 4.65 13.12 8.31
N SER A 24 5.45 13.03 9.38
CA SER A 24 4.92 13.00 10.75
C SER A 24 3.87 11.90 10.97
N ILE A 25 4.13 10.71 10.42
CA ILE A 25 3.23 9.56 10.55
C ILE A 25 3.14 9.19 12.03
N PRO A 26 1.92 9.16 12.63
CA PRO A 26 1.73 8.75 14.02
C PRO A 26 2.32 7.35 14.26
N GLN A 27 2.89 7.12 15.43
CA GLN A 27 3.51 5.83 15.79
C GLN A 27 2.59 4.98 16.69
N THR A 28 1.31 5.29 16.69
CA THR A 28 0.30 4.67 17.58
C THR A 28 -0.46 3.52 16.95
N PHE A 29 -0.37 3.36 15.64
CA PHE A 29 -0.98 2.24 14.93
C PHE A 29 -0.04 1.03 14.87
N THR A 30 -0.59 -0.12 14.57
CA THR A 30 0.19 -1.35 14.36
C THR A 30 0.75 -1.40 12.94
N ASP A 31 -0.08 -1.12 11.96
CA ASP A 31 0.26 -1.24 10.54
C ASP A 31 -0.15 0.01 9.76
N LEU A 32 0.42 0.16 8.57
CA LEU A 32 0.00 1.17 7.59
C LEU A 32 -0.58 0.50 6.35
N LYS A 33 -1.58 1.15 5.78
CA LYS A 33 -2.09 0.85 4.45
C LYS A 33 -2.13 2.13 3.62
N ILE A 34 -1.58 2.06 2.40
CA ILE A 34 -1.65 3.15 1.43
C ILE A 34 -2.50 2.68 0.25
N VAL A 35 -3.45 3.50 -0.17
CA VAL A 35 -4.29 3.25 -1.35
C VAL A 35 -4.08 4.39 -2.33
N CYS A 36 -3.75 4.05 -3.56
CA CYS A 36 -3.46 5.01 -4.62
C CYS A 36 -4.38 4.79 -5.82
N SER A 37 -4.87 5.88 -6.40
CA SER A 37 -5.48 5.89 -7.72
C SER A 37 -4.72 6.89 -8.58
N VAL A 38 -3.95 6.42 -9.54
CA VAL A 38 -2.91 7.24 -10.18
C VAL A 38 -2.90 7.09 -11.69
N ARG A 39 -2.53 8.19 -12.36
CA ARG A 39 -2.23 8.23 -13.78
C ARG A 39 -1.00 9.10 -14.03
N ASN A 40 -0.12 8.67 -14.91
CA ASN A 40 1.02 9.45 -15.34
C ASN A 40 0.73 10.24 -16.63
N VAL A 41 1.46 11.32 -16.88
CA VAL A 41 1.38 12.09 -18.11
C VAL A 41 1.99 11.35 -19.31
N ASN A 42 2.94 10.45 -19.09
CA ASN A 42 3.67 9.74 -20.14
C ASN A 42 2.91 8.55 -20.69
N THR A 43 3.17 8.22 -21.95
CA THR A 43 2.55 7.11 -22.68
C THR A 43 3.31 5.78 -22.52
N ASN A 44 4.49 5.79 -21.91
CA ASN A 44 5.27 4.58 -21.64
C ASN A 44 4.95 4.00 -20.28
N SER A 45 5.22 2.71 -20.10
CA SER A 45 5.13 2.06 -18.79
C SER A 45 6.03 2.74 -17.78
N TYR A 46 5.55 2.92 -16.59
CA TYR A 46 6.31 3.43 -15.47
C TYR A 46 5.88 2.75 -14.18
N TYR A 47 6.74 2.89 -13.17
CA TYR A 47 6.48 2.37 -11.84
C TYR A 47 6.18 3.51 -10.87
N LEU A 48 5.44 3.20 -9.84
CA LEU A 48 5.42 4.00 -8.63
C LEU A 48 6.53 3.49 -7.72
N TYR A 49 7.37 4.40 -7.25
CA TYR A 49 8.39 4.11 -6.26
C TYR A 49 7.93 4.58 -4.89
N ILE A 50 8.16 3.76 -3.88
CA ILE A 50 7.95 4.12 -2.49
C ILE A 50 9.29 4.23 -1.77
N TYR A 51 9.45 5.32 -1.02
CA TYR A 51 10.60 5.58 -0.17
C TYR A 51 10.13 5.72 1.27
N LEU A 52 10.59 4.84 2.13
CA LEU A 52 10.35 4.90 3.57
C LEU A 52 11.43 5.77 4.22
N ASN A 53 11.02 6.79 4.98
CA ASN A 53 11.90 7.78 5.62
C ASN A 53 12.83 8.53 4.65
N GLY A 54 12.35 8.82 3.45
CA GLY A 54 13.10 9.54 2.44
C GLY A 54 14.04 8.64 1.64
N SER A 55 15.32 8.76 1.81
CA SER A 55 16.33 7.94 1.16
C SER A 55 17.19 7.26 2.21
N GLY A 56 17.34 6.00 2.13
CA GLY A 56 18.19 5.22 3.03
C GLY A 56 17.78 3.77 3.05
N GLY A 57 18.76 2.90 3.19
CA GLY A 57 18.56 1.49 3.10
C GLY A 57 18.44 0.98 1.68
N THR A 58 18.44 -0.29 1.56
CA THR A 58 18.24 -1.00 0.30
C THR A 58 16.93 -1.75 0.35
N TYR A 59 16.32 -1.87 -0.80
CA TYR A 59 15.14 -2.70 -0.96
C TYR A 59 15.48 -3.95 -1.74
N SER A 60 14.70 -4.98 -1.52
CA SER A 60 14.64 -6.15 -2.38
C SER A 60 13.20 -6.56 -2.56
N TYR A 61 12.87 -7.11 -3.72
CA TYR A 61 11.52 -7.54 -4.01
C TYR A 61 11.47 -8.79 -4.85
N LYS A 62 10.31 -9.45 -4.80
CA LYS A 62 9.87 -10.48 -5.73
C LYS A 62 8.48 -10.10 -6.22
N PHE A 63 8.18 -10.43 -7.47
CA PHE A 63 6.87 -10.15 -8.03
C PHE A 63 6.28 -11.27 -8.84
N LEU A 64 4.97 -11.29 -8.93
CA LEU A 64 4.19 -11.98 -9.94
C LEU A 64 3.45 -10.93 -10.77
N ARG A 65 3.48 -11.12 -12.10
CA ARG A 65 2.77 -10.26 -13.05
C ARG A 65 1.86 -11.11 -13.92
N GLY A 66 0.57 -10.82 -13.89
CA GLY A 66 -0.42 -11.36 -14.82
C GLY A 66 -0.66 -10.38 -15.97
N THR A 67 -0.77 -10.89 -17.20
CA THR A 67 -1.01 -10.10 -18.42
C THR A 67 -2.32 -10.49 -19.14
N GLY A 68 -3.12 -11.39 -18.54
CA GLY A 68 -4.28 -11.99 -19.18
C GLY A 68 -3.93 -13.17 -20.12
N SER A 69 -2.75 -13.17 -20.73
CA SER A 69 -2.27 -14.27 -21.60
C SER A 69 -1.21 -15.12 -20.94
N GLY A 70 -0.65 -14.71 -19.83
CA GLY A 70 0.37 -15.44 -19.10
C GLY A 70 0.74 -14.80 -17.76
N VAL A 71 1.55 -15.52 -17.00
CA VAL A 71 2.11 -15.07 -15.74
C VAL A 71 3.64 -15.08 -15.84
N THR A 72 4.26 -14.03 -15.35
CA THR A 72 5.71 -13.93 -15.21
C THR A 72 6.07 -13.60 -13.77
N SER A 73 7.27 -14.01 -13.36
CA SER A 73 7.84 -13.66 -12.05
C SER A 73 9.23 -13.08 -12.22
N GLY A 74 9.66 -12.32 -11.22
CA GLY A 74 10.99 -11.77 -11.18
C GLY A 74 11.36 -11.30 -9.78
N SER A 75 12.59 -10.86 -9.63
CA SER A 75 13.12 -10.33 -8.38
C SER A 75 14.25 -9.36 -8.64
N ASP A 76 14.47 -8.45 -7.70
CA ASP A 76 15.66 -7.61 -7.65
C ASP A 76 16.08 -7.38 -6.20
N SER A 77 17.30 -6.90 -6.00
CA SER A 77 17.86 -6.62 -4.69
C SER A 77 18.90 -5.50 -4.75
N GLY A 78 19.11 -4.81 -3.64
CA GLY A 78 20.06 -3.71 -3.57
C GLY A 78 19.55 -2.43 -4.26
N VAL A 79 18.27 -2.35 -4.56
CA VAL A 79 17.65 -1.15 -5.14
C VAL A 79 17.35 -0.12 -4.05
N SER A 80 17.22 1.15 -4.43
CA SER A 80 17.02 2.25 -3.50
C SER A 80 15.55 2.61 -3.23
N TYR A 81 14.62 1.81 -3.72
CA TYR A 81 13.17 2.04 -3.65
C TYR A 81 12.40 0.72 -3.55
N GLY A 82 11.24 0.75 -2.93
CA GLY A 82 10.19 -0.23 -3.18
C GLY A 82 9.38 0.20 -4.39
N GLN A 83 8.71 -0.75 -5.04
CA GLN A 83 8.01 -0.43 -6.27
C GLN A 83 6.60 -1.02 -6.37
N SER A 84 5.81 -0.39 -7.20
CA SER A 84 4.51 -0.82 -7.66
C SER A 84 4.36 -0.52 -9.13
N LEU A 85 3.36 -1.08 -9.77
CA LEU A 85 3.00 -0.64 -11.11
C LEU A 85 2.23 0.69 -11.02
N GLY A 86 2.62 1.66 -11.84
CA GLY A 86 1.80 2.82 -12.16
C GLY A 86 0.91 2.54 -13.36
N ASN A 87 -0.03 3.46 -13.63
CA ASN A 87 -0.85 3.35 -14.82
C ASN A 87 -0.04 3.72 -16.06
N TYR A 88 -0.12 2.89 -17.10
CA TYR A 88 0.48 3.17 -18.40
C TYR A 88 -0.23 4.34 -19.07
N GLY A 89 0.52 5.23 -19.69
CA GLY A 89 -0.05 6.38 -20.37
C GLY A 89 -0.75 6.06 -21.69
N ASP A 90 -0.53 4.87 -22.26
CA ASP A 90 -1.28 4.31 -23.39
C ASP A 90 -2.61 3.65 -22.98
N THR A 91 -2.96 3.71 -21.68
CA THR A 91 -4.28 3.31 -21.21
C THR A 91 -5.36 4.24 -21.73
N THR A 92 -6.59 3.77 -21.71
CA THR A 92 -7.77 4.56 -22.06
C THR A 92 -7.73 5.95 -21.40
N ALA A 93 -8.03 7.00 -22.14
CA ALA A 93 -8.02 8.36 -21.64
C ALA A 93 -8.88 8.48 -20.37
N ASN A 94 -8.38 9.21 -19.38
CA ASN A 94 -9.02 9.45 -18.09
C ASN A 94 -9.21 8.21 -17.19
N THR A 95 -8.55 7.08 -17.50
CA THR A 95 -8.48 5.94 -16.58
C THR A 95 -7.30 6.09 -15.64
N PHE A 96 -7.45 5.58 -14.42
CA PHE A 96 -6.43 5.60 -13.38
C PHE A 96 -6.17 4.15 -12.94
N GLY A 97 -4.90 3.79 -12.79
CA GLY A 97 -4.51 2.53 -12.18
C GLY A 97 -4.68 2.60 -10.66
N ALA A 98 -4.80 1.45 -10.02
CA ALA A 98 -4.87 1.34 -8.57
C ALA A 98 -3.66 0.61 -8.02
N ALA A 99 -3.16 1.06 -6.88
CA ALA A 99 -2.12 0.39 -6.12
C ALA A 99 -2.42 0.44 -4.62
N GLU A 100 -2.15 -0.66 -3.94
CA GLU A 100 -2.23 -0.76 -2.48
C GLU A 100 -0.90 -1.24 -1.92
N PHE A 101 -0.42 -0.58 -0.86
CA PHE A 101 0.74 -0.98 -0.08
C PHE A 101 0.28 -1.31 1.33
N TYR A 102 0.71 -2.45 1.87
CA TYR A 102 0.45 -2.84 3.24
C TYR A 102 1.77 -3.07 3.97
N ILE A 103 2.02 -2.27 5.00
CA ILE A 103 3.27 -2.23 5.76
C ILE A 103 2.97 -2.63 7.21
N PRO A 104 3.12 -3.91 7.58
CA PRO A 104 2.91 -4.35 8.96
C PRO A 104 4.05 -3.88 9.86
N ASN A 105 3.73 -3.68 11.15
CA ASN A 105 4.68 -3.33 12.20
C ASN A 105 5.60 -2.14 11.83
N TYR A 106 5.07 -1.14 11.14
CA TYR A 106 5.85 -0.02 10.60
C TYR A 106 6.60 0.80 11.67
N SER A 107 6.08 0.86 12.89
CA SER A 107 6.68 1.58 14.02
C SER A 107 7.72 0.77 14.80
N GLY A 108 7.84 -0.53 14.52
CA GLY A 108 8.77 -1.42 15.20
C GLY A 108 10.23 -1.24 14.79
N SER A 109 11.14 -1.86 15.55
CA SER A 109 12.59 -1.81 15.35
C SER A 109 13.12 -2.96 14.48
N ASN A 110 12.28 -3.58 13.66
CA ASN A 110 12.65 -4.63 12.71
C ASN A 110 12.69 -4.08 11.29
N GLN A 111 13.34 -4.80 10.38
CA GLN A 111 13.21 -4.55 8.94
C GLN A 111 11.73 -4.64 8.53
N LYS A 112 11.33 -3.86 7.52
CA LYS A 112 9.94 -3.81 7.10
C LYS A 112 9.72 -4.68 5.87
N PHE A 113 8.99 -5.78 6.06
CA PHE A 113 8.38 -6.48 4.95
C PHE A 113 7.04 -5.82 4.62
N PHE A 114 6.74 -5.69 3.35
CA PHE A 114 5.45 -5.18 2.93
C PHE A 114 5.00 -5.82 1.63
N SER A 115 3.70 -5.87 1.43
CA SER A 115 3.10 -6.35 0.19
C SER A 115 2.57 -5.17 -0.62
N VAL A 116 2.57 -5.36 -1.94
CA VAL A 116 1.97 -4.39 -2.86
C VAL A 116 1.14 -5.14 -3.89
N ASP A 117 -0.10 -4.71 -4.05
CA ASP A 117 -0.98 -5.12 -5.12
C ASP A 117 -1.25 -3.94 -6.05
N SER A 118 -1.17 -4.16 -7.36
CA SER A 118 -1.46 -3.09 -8.31
C SER A 118 -2.09 -3.62 -9.59
N VAL A 119 -2.98 -2.81 -10.14
CA VAL A 119 -3.70 -3.13 -11.37
C VAL A 119 -3.74 -1.95 -12.30
N THR A 120 -3.64 -2.23 -13.59
CA THR A 120 -3.87 -1.29 -14.67
C THR A 120 -4.55 -1.99 -15.83
N GLU A 121 -5.41 -1.29 -16.54
CA GLU A 121 -6.19 -1.82 -17.67
C GLU A 121 -6.37 -0.74 -18.72
N ASN A 122 -6.18 -1.08 -19.98
CA ASN A 122 -6.34 -0.14 -21.09
C ASN A 122 -7.60 -0.38 -21.93
N ASN A 123 -8.47 -1.29 -21.48
CA ASN A 123 -9.71 -1.68 -22.18
C ASN A 123 -9.48 -2.21 -23.61
N ALA A 124 -8.30 -2.76 -23.87
CA ALA A 124 -7.94 -3.33 -25.18
C ALA A 124 -7.12 -4.62 -24.98
N SER A 125 -5.82 -4.55 -25.17
CA SER A 125 -4.93 -5.72 -25.14
C SER A 125 -3.87 -5.66 -24.03
N VAL A 126 -3.78 -4.56 -23.30
CA VAL A 126 -2.75 -4.33 -22.28
C VAL A 126 -3.40 -4.06 -20.93
N GLY A 127 -3.42 -5.07 -20.10
CA GLY A 127 -3.79 -4.99 -18.71
C GLY A 127 -2.77 -5.75 -17.88
N TYR A 128 -2.47 -5.27 -16.70
CA TYR A 128 -1.51 -5.90 -15.80
C TYR A 128 -2.05 -5.95 -14.38
N GLN A 129 -1.80 -7.07 -13.74
CA GLN A 129 -1.90 -7.19 -12.29
C GLN A 129 -0.53 -7.59 -11.76
N PHE A 130 -0.05 -6.88 -10.74
CA PHE A 130 1.16 -7.23 -10.02
C PHE A 130 0.87 -7.49 -8.56
N ALA A 131 1.54 -8.50 -8.03
CA ALA A 131 1.70 -8.72 -6.60
C ALA A 131 3.19 -8.69 -6.28
N TYR A 132 3.60 -7.80 -5.36
CA TYR A 132 4.97 -7.71 -4.88
C TYR A 132 5.07 -8.14 -3.41
N SER A 133 6.18 -8.79 -3.11
CA SER A 133 6.68 -9.00 -1.75
C SER A 133 7.97 -8.24 -1.62
N GLU A 134 8.03 -7.27 -0.72
CA GLU A 134 9.13 -6.32 -0.59
C GLU A 134 9.74 -6.32 0.81
N LEU A 135 11.03 -6.02 0.87
CA LEU A 135 11.79 -5.83 2.09
C LEU A 135 12.55 -4.52 2.03
N TRP A 136 12.36 -3.65 3.03
CA TRP A 136 13.24 -2.53 3.33
C TRP A 136 14.23 -2.93 4.43
N SER A 137 15.54 -2.79 4.15
CA SER A 137 16.61 -3.34 4.99
C SER A 137 16.87 -2.58 6.29
N LEU A 138 16.29 -1.39 6.49
CA LEU A 138 16.48 -0.65 7.73
C LEU A 138 15.45 -1.06 8.78
N SER A 139 15.88 -1.00 10.04
CA SER A 139 15.05 -1.36 11.19
C SER A 139 14.37 -0.17 11.88
N SER A 140 14.62 1.06 11.41
CA SER A 140 13.98 2.25 11.99
C SER A 140 12.47 2.26 11.78
N ALA A 141 11.74 2.86 12.71
CA ALA A 141 10.32 3.14 12.55
C ALA A 141 10.07 4.02 11.32
N VAL A 142 8.97 3.79 10.62
CA VAL A 142 8.58 4.59 9.45
C VAL A 142 7.83 5.83 9.94
N THR A 143 8.47 6.99 9.85
CA THR A 143 7.91 8.28 10.25
C THR A 143 7.47 9.15 9.08
N SER A 144 7.92 8.79 7.88
CA SER A 144 7.51 9.42 6.63
C SER A 144 7.54 8.41 5.48
N LEU A 145 6.77 8.66 4.45
CA LEU A 145 6.86 7.91 3.19
C LEU A 145 6.61 8.86 2.01
N THR A 146 7.29 8.58 0.91
CA THR A 146 7.12 9.32 -0.33
C THR A 146 6.77 8.34 -1.44
N ILE A 147 5.76 8.65 -2.24
CA ILE A 147 5.40 7.91 -3.44
C ILE A 147 5.68 8.81 -4.63
N THR A 148 6.48 8.34 -5.56
CA THR A 148 6.84 9.06 -6.78
C THR A 148 6.61 8.20 -8.01
N SER A 149 6.55 8.85 -9.16
CA SER A 149 6.60 8.17 -10.45
C SER A 149 8.03 8.14 -10.98
N ASP A 150 8.47 7.05 -11.59
CA ASP A 150 9.79 6.92 -12.23
C ASP A 150 9.86 7.56 -13.62
N GLY A 151 8.74 7.87 -14.23
CA GLY A 151 8.67 8.26 -15.64
C GLY A 151 7.89 9.54 -15.92
N GLY A 152 7.95 10.57 -15.07
CA GLY A 152 7.28 11.85 -15.29
C GLY A 152 6.27 12.19 -14.20
N ASN A 153 5.41 13.15 -14.48
CA ASN A 153 4.47 13.64 -13.48
C ASN A 153 3.19 12.77 -13.43
N LEU A 154 2.67 12.63 -12.23
CA LEU A 154 1.30 12.15 -12.00
C LEU A 154 0.32 13.30 -12.32
N VAL A 155 -0.79 12.98 -13.00
CA VAL A 155 -1.76 13.99 -13.42
C VAL A 155 -2.64 14.46 -12.27
N ALA A 156 -3.25 15.63 -12.46
CA ALA A 156 -4.33 16.09 -11.58
C ALA A 156 -5.45 15.04 -11.51
N GLY A 157 -6.06 14.89 -10.34
CA GLY A 157 -7.03 13.83 -10.04
C GLY A 157 -6.42 12.55 -9.48
N SER A 158 -5.09 12.35 -9.58
CA SER A 158 -4.43 11.26 -8.86
C SER A 158 -4.61 11.44 -7.35
N SER A 159 -4.97 10.38 -6.65
CA SER A 159 -5.30 10.42 -5.22
C SER A 159 -4.55 9.36 -4.44
N PHE A 160 -4.26 9.71 -3.19
CA PHE A 160 -3.48 8.92 -2.25
C PHE A 160 -4.11 9.01 -0.87
N TYR A 161 -4.30 7.87 -0.23
CA TYR A 161 -4.89 7.75 1.09
C TYR A 161 -3.94 6.93 1.97
N LEU A 162 -3.53 7.50 3.09
CA LEU A 162 -2.75 6.81 4.11
C LEU A 162 -3.64 6.47 5.29
N TYR A 163 -3.70 5.20 5.65
CA TYR A 163 -4.46 4.67 6.77
C TYR A 163 -3.51 4.05 7.79
N GLY A 164 -3.85 4.24 9.07
CA GLY A 164 -3.34 3.46 10.18
C GLY A 164 -4.30 2.34 10.53
N ILE A 165 -3.76 1.15 10.79
CA ILE A 165 -4.51 -0.01 11.22
C ILE A 165 -4.14 -0.28 12.67
N ASP A 166 -5.14 -0.31 13.54
CA ASP A 166 -4.96 -0.60 14.95
C ASP A 166 -5.30 -2.07 15.21
N SER A 167 -4.35 -2.82 15.75
CA SER A 167 -4.60 -4.18 16.22
C SER A 167 -5.16 -4.21 17.63
N SER A 168 -5.19 -3.08 18.34
CA SER A 168 -5.92 -3.02 19.58
C SER A 168 -7.41 -3.17 19.28
N ILE A 169 -7.84 -4.41 19.14
CA ILE A 169 -9.17 -4.77 19.60
C ILE A 169 -9.12 -4.39 21.07
N SER A 170 -9.45 -3.13 21.37
CA SER A 170 -9.74 -2.74 22.73
C SER A 170 -10.69 -3.84 23.19
N THR A 171 -10.25 -4.62 24.15
CA THR A 171 -10.97 -5.74 24.74
C THR A 171 -12.45 -5.58 24.48
N GLN A 172 -12.90 -6.22 23.40
CA GLN A 172 -14.32 -6.27 23.14
C GLN A 172 -14.87 -6.88 24.41
N ASN A 173 -15.45 -6.00 25.19
CA ASN A 173 -16.27 -6.24 26.31
C ASN A 173 -16.40 -7.74 26.61
N THR A 174 -15.53 -8.27 27.48
CA THR A 174 -15.66 -9.62 28.02
C THR A 174 -16.92 -9.76 28.88
N SER A 175 -17.80 -8.77 28.89
CA SER A 175 -19.06 -8.73 29.60
C SER A 175 -20.29 -8.90 28.70
N GLY A 176 -20.16 -9.53 27.54
CA GLY A 176 -21.30 -9.92 26.72
C GLY A 176 -21.05 -11.27 26.05
N PRO A 177 -21.98 -12.25 26.18
CA PRO A 177 -21.84 -13.51 25.46
C PRO A 177 -22.01 -13.22 23.95
N TYR A 178 -20.91 -13.25 23.19
CA TYR A 178 -21.03 -13.51 21.76
C TYR A 178 -21.35 -15.00 21.61
N ALA A 179 -22.64 -15.34 21.69
CA ALA A 179 -23.12 -16.59 21.22
C ALA A 179 -22.96 -16.65 19.71
N PHE A 180 -21.88 -17.24 19.21
CA PHE A 180 -21.92 -17.90 17.92
C PHE A 180 -22.86 -19.07 18.10
N GLY A 181 -24.11 -18.87 17.72
CA GLY A 181 -25.16 -19.88 17.61
C GLY A 181 -25.03 -21.07 18.58
N GLY A 182 -25.68 -21.02 19.70
CA GLY A 182 -25.90 -22.19 20.53
C GLY A 182 -25.24 -22.15 21.91
N ASP A 183 -26.09 -22.21 22.89
CA ASP A 183 -25.92 -22.66 24.26
C ASP A 183 -24.87 -21.98 25.16
N THR A 184 -25.39 -21.13 26.00
CA THR A 184 -24.75 -20.77 27.28
C THR A 184 -24.52 -22.04 28.09
N ILE A 185 -23.24 -22.42 28.26
CA ILE A 185 -22.87 -23.36 29.28
C ILE A 185 -23.11 -22.65 30.64
N LYS A 186 -24.23 -22.92 31.27
CA LYS A 186 -24.41 -22.59 32.66
C LYS A 186 -23.56 -23.57 33.46
N THR A 187 -22.48 -23.11 34.05
CA THR A 187 -21.86 -23.83 35.15
C THR A 187 -22.73 -23.56 36.39
N ASP A 188 -23.61 -24.48 36.69
CA ASP A 188 -24.27 -24.49 37.99
C ASP A 188 -23.20 -24.78 39.03
N GLY A 189 -22.84 -23.76 39.81
CA GLY A 189 -22.04 -23.97 41.00
C GLY A 189 -22.86 -24.68 42.06
N THR A 190 -22.41 -25.85 42.47
CA THR A 190 -22.67 -26.46 43.74
C THR A 190 -21.39 -26.54 44.53
#